data_5634d20dd3ecd3a19607a22d70b83ca3
#
_entry.id   5634d20dd3ecd3a19607a22d70b83ca3
#
_cell.length_a   1.000
_cell.length_b   1.000
_cell.length_c   1.000
_cell.angle_alpha   90.00
_cell.angle_beta   90.00
_cell.angle_gamma   90.00
#
_symmetry.space_group_name_H-M   'P 1'
#
loop_
_entity.id
_entity.type
_entity.pdbx_description
1 polymer ?
#
loop_
_entity_poly.entity_id
_entity_poly.type
_entity_poly.pdbx_seq_one_letter_code
_entity_poly.pdbx_strand_id
1 'polypeptide(L)'
;MSSVHLICGFMGTGKTTIARRLAMQMNAVRLTHNEFMTDLYGADIPESEFQSKWDKVDKLIWNLAEQIVCAGGNVILDYGFWSRESRQKAVERAKIFCDSITFHQVECDFETAKKRLRERDAGKLDEAAFDALAQKYEPIGTDERFDVIYYRNV
;
A
#
# COMPACT_ATOMS: atom_id res chain seq x y z
N MET A 1 5.09 6.51 -21.46
CA MET A 1 5.41 5.15 -21.02
C MET A 1 4.66 4.83 -19.74
N SER A 2 4.14 3.63 -19.67
CA SER A 2 3.39 3.17 -18.48
C SER A 2 4.31 2.79 -17.34
N SER A 3 3.85 2.97 -16.12
CA SER A 3 4.61 2.65 -14.91
C SER A 3 3.72 2.10 -13.80
N VAL A 4 4.33 1.30 -12.93
CA VAL A 4 3.70 0.77 -11.71
C VAL A 4 4.41 1.37 -10.51
N HIS A 5 3.65 1.94 -9.61
CA HIS A 5 4.14 2.54 -8.37
C HIS A 5 3.55 1.81 -7.17
N LEU A 6 4.41 1.32 -6.29
CA LEU A 6 4.03 0.50 -5.14
C LEU A 6 4.29 1.31 -3.87
N ILE A 7 3.24 1.61 -3.11
CA ILE A 7 3.35 2.41 -1.89
C ILE A 7 3.60 1.47 -0.71
N CYS A 8 4.72 1.69 -0.04
CA CYS A 8 5.19 0.88 1.07
C CYS A 8 5.27 1.73 2.34
N GLY A 9 4.83 1.17 3.46
CA GLY A 9 4.88 1.86 4.73
C GLY A 9 3.89 1.28 5.73
N PHE A 10 4.10 1.58 7.02
CA PHE A 10 3.23 1.13 8.07
C PHE A 10 1.98 2.01 8.16
N MET A 11 1.00 1.60 8.97
CA MET A 11 -0.23 2.38 9.17
C MET A 11 0.08 3.73 9.84
N GLY A 12 -0.66 4.77 9.46
CA GLY A 12 -0.50 6.11 10.02
C GLY A 12 0.68 6.91 9.50
N THR A 13 1.46 6.39 8.56
CA THR A 13 2.66 7.08 8.06
C THR A 13 2.40 8.11 6.96
N GLY A 14 1.19 8.15 6.42
CA GLY A 14 0.84 9.09 5.36
C GLY A 14 0.86 8.51 3.95
N LYS A 15 0.79 7.19 3.81
CA LYS A 15 0.79 6.50 2.52
C LYS A 15 -0.28 7.02 1.57
N THR A 16 -1.51 7.13 2.04
CA THR A 16 -2.63 7.56 1.20
C THR A 16 -2.44 8.99 0.72
N THR A 17 -1.90 9.87 1.56
CA THR A 17 -1.58 11.26 1.18
C THR A 17 -0.56 11.29 0.05
N ILE A 18 0.50 10.49 0.16
CA ILE A 18 1.52 10.37 -0.89
C ILE A 18 0.91 9.78 -2.16
N ALA A 19 0.14 8.70 -2.02
CA ALA A 19 -0.50 8.05 -3.18
C ALA A 19 -1.41 9.00 -3.95
N ARG A 20 -2.22 9.79 -3.26
CA ARG A 20 -3.09 10.79 -3.89
C ARG A 20 -2.30 11.88 -4.60
N ARG A 21 -1.22 12.35 -3.99
CA ARG A 21 -0.33 13.35 -4.59
C ARG A 21 0.30 12.82 -5.87
N LEU A 22 0.84 11.61 -5.82
CA LEU A 22 1.45 10.97 -6.98
C LEU A 22 0.43 10.73 -8.10
N ALA A 23 -0.79 10.33 -7.75
CA ALA A 23 -1.84 10.11 -8.74
C ALA A 23 -2.12 11.38 -9.56
N MET A 24 -2.16 12.52 -8.90
CA MET A 24 -2.35 13.81 -9.57
C MET A 24 -1.12 14.21 -10.39
N GLN A 25 0.07 14.07 -9.85
CA GLN A 25 1.32 14.49 -10.51
C GLN A 25 1.64 13.66 -11.75
N MET A 26 1.36 12.37 -11.72
CA MET A 26 1.68 11.42 -12.79
C MET A 26 0.50 11.14 -13.72
N ASN A 27 -0.66 11.68 -13.43
CA ASN A 27 -1.87 11.30 -14.12
C ASN A 27 -2.09 9.78 -14.05
N ALA A 28 -2.05 9.25 -12.83
CA ALA A 28 -2.12 7.82 -12.56
C ALA A 28 -3.42 7.43 -11.88
N VAL A 29 -3.80 6.17 -12.01
CA VAL A 29 -4.95 5.58 -11.29
C VAL A 29 -4.46 5.00 -9.97
N ARG A 30 -5.04 5.45 -8.87
CA ARG A 30 -4.72 4.96 -7.53
C ARG A 30 -5.68 3.84 -7.14
N LEU A 31 -5.13 2.68 -6.81
CA LEU A 31 -5.88 1.52 -6.34
C LEU A 31 -5.46 1.21 -4.91
N THR A 32 -6.36 1.42 -3.96
CA THR A 32 -6.11 1.22 -2.53
C THR A 32 -6.90 0.01 -2.04
N HIS A 33 -6.20 -1.03 -1.64
CA HIS A 33 -6.81 -2.30 -1.22
C HIS A 33 -7.82 -2.11 -0.09
N ASN A 34 -7.46 -1.35 0.94
CA ASN A 34 -8.35 -1.10 2.07
C ASN A 34 -9.65 -0.37 1.69
N GLU A 35 -9.58 0.56 0.76
CA GLU A 35 -10.78 1.27 0.28
C GLU A 35 -11.72 0.30 -0.44
N PHE A 36 -11.18 -0.58 -1.28
CA PHE A 36 -11.98 -1.61 -1.96
C PHE A 36 -12.62 -2.57 -0.97
N MET A 37 -11.86 -3.01 0.04
CA MET A 37 -12.39 -3.88 1.10
C MET A 37 -13.56 -3.23 1.83
N THR A 38 -13.39 -1.98 2.24
CA THR A 38 -14.42 -1.23 2.96
C THR A 38 -15.64 -0.98 2.09
N ASP A 39 -15.44 -0.59 0.85
CA ASP A 39 -16.55 -0.30 -0.08
C ASP A 39 -17.37 -1.54 -0.41
N LEU A 40 -16.71 -2.69 -0.56
CA LEU A 40 -17.38 -3.93 -0.93
C LEU A 40 -18.00 -4.67 0.25
N TYR A 41 -17.36 -4.65 1.40
CA TYR A 41 -17.71 -5.52 2.53
C TYR A 41 -18.01 -4.78 3.84
N GLY A 42 -17.75 -3.46 3.90
CA GLY A 42 -17.88 -2.70 5.14
C GLY A 42 -16.68 -2.87 6.06
N ALA A 43 -16.74 -2.22 7.23
CA ALA A 43 -15.63 -2.21 8.18
C ALA A 43 -15.54 -3.48 9.03
N ASP A 44 -16.67 -4.18 9.22
CA ASP A 44 -16.79 -5.31 10.17
C ASP A 44 -16.81 -6.64 9.43
N ILE A 45 -15.66 -7.05 8.89
CA ILE A 45 -15.53 -8.35 8.22
C ILE A 45 -15.20 -9.40 9.28
N PRO A 46 -15.96 -10.51 9.39
CA PRO A 46 -15.61 -11.61 10.28
C PRO A 46 -14.19 -12.13 9.98
N GLU A 47 -13.41 -12.40 11.02
CA GLU A 47 -12.03 -12.87 10.87
C GLU A 47 -11.93 -14.13 10.01
N SER A 48 -12.89 -15.03 10.12
CA SER A 48 -12.95 -16.28 9.33
C SER A 48 -13.13 -16.05 7.83
N GLU A 49 -13.62 -14.88 7.42
CA GLU A 49 -13.89 -14.53 6.02
C GLU A 49 -12.87 -13.54 5.46
N PHE A 50 -12.05 -12.93 6.33
CA PHE A 50 -11.17 -11.83 5.95
C PHE A 50 -10.19 -12.21 4.85
N GLN A 51 -9.46 -13.31 5.03
CA GLN A 51 -8.42 -13.71 4.07
C GLN A 51 -9.00 -14.02 2.68
N SER A 52 -10.13 -14.72 2.62
CA SER A 52 -10.80 -15.03 1.36
C SER A 52 -11.23 -13.77 0.61
N LYS A 53 -11.81 -12.81 1.33
CA LYS A 53 -12.24 -11.53 0.75
C LYS A 53 -11.05 -10.69 0.33
N TRP A 54 -10.00 -10.66 1.16
CA TRP A 54 -8.76 -9.97 0.86
C TRP A 54 -8.14 -10.47 -0.45
N ASP A 55 -8.09 -11.80 -0.62
CA ASP A 55 -7.53 -12.43 -1.82
C ASP A 55 -8.33 -12.10 -3.09
N LYS A 56 -9.64 -12.04 -2.97
CA LYS A 56 -10.52 -11.66 -4.11
C LYS A 56 -10.30 -10.22 -4.55
N VAL A 57 -10.20 -9.32 -3.60
CA VAL A 57 -9.92 -7.90 -3.87
C VAL A 57 -8.53 -7.74 -4.46
N ASP A 58 -7.54 -8.44 -3.92
CA ASP A 58 -6.17 -8.43 -4.44
C ASP A 58 -6.12 -8.86 -5.91
N LYS A 59 -6.79 -9.96 -6.25
CA LYS A 59 -6.88 -10.43 -7.62
C LYS A 59 -7.53 -9.39 -8.55
N LEU A 60 -8.63 -8.77 -8.10
CA LEU A 60 -9.32 -7.74 -8.86
C LEU A 60 -8.40 -6.54 -9.12
N ILE A 61 -7.70 -6.07 -8.09
CA ILE A 61 -6.81 -4.91 -8.20
C ILE A 61 -5.67 -5.19 -9.19
N TRP A 62 -5.03 -6.35 -9.10
CA TRP A 62 -3.94 -6.69 -10.02
C TRP A 62 -4.42 -6.84 -11.48
N ASN A 63 -5.62 -7.37 -11.68
CA ASN A 63 -6.23 -7.42 -13.02
C ASN A 63 -6.48 -6.01 -13.58
N LEU A 64 -6.96 -5.10 -12.74
CA LEU A 64 -7.16 -3.70 -13.12
C LEU A 64 -5.84 -3.01 -13.42
N ALA A 65 -4.82 -3.25 -12.59
CA ALA A 65 -3.47 -2.67 -12.79
C ALA A 65 -2.91 -3.07 -14.16
N GLU A 66 -3.01 -4.34 -14.51
CA GLU A 66 -2.56 -4.83 -15.81
C GLU A 66 -3.30 -4.14 -16.97
N GLN A 67 -4.62 -4.04 -16.88
CA GLN A 67 -5.43 -3.38 -17.91
C GLN A 67 -5.05 -1.90 -18.07
N ILE A 68 -4.84 -1.21 -16.96
CA ILE A 68 -4.46 0.21 -16.97
C ILE A 68 -3.11 0.40 -17.67
N VAL A 69 -2.13 -0.41 -17.30
CA VAL A 69 -0.78 -0.34 -17.88
C VAL A 69 -0.82 -0.70 -19.37
N CYS A 70 -1.51 -1.76 -19.74
CA CYS A 70 -1.65 -2.18 -21.14
C CYS A 70 -2.38 -1.14 -22.00
N ALA A 71 -3.24 -0.34 -21.39
CA ALA A 71 -3.92 0.78 -22.06
C ALA A 71 -3.07 2.06 -22.13
N GLY A 72 -1.82 2.01 -21.65
CA GLY A 72 -0.90 3.14 -21.69
C GLY A 72 -0.94 4.04 -20.45
N GLY A 73 -1.63 3.62 -19.38
CA GLY A 73 -1.76 4.38 -18.14
C GLY A 73 -0.70 4.04 -17.10
N ASN A 74 -0.66 4.86 -16.06
CA ASN A 74 0.15 4.64 -14.87
C ASN A 74 -0.73 4.19 -13.71
N VAL A 75 -0.24 3.30 -12.86
CA VAL A 75 -1.00 2.78 -11.74
C VAL A 75 -0.21 2.91 -10.44
N ILE A 76 -0.93 3.23 -9.36
CA ILE A 76 -0.38 3.28 -8.01
C ILE A 76 -1.12 2.26 -7.16
N LEU A 77 -0.40 1.32 -6.58
CA LEU A 77 -0.95 0.31 -5.68
C LEU A 77 -0.60 0.68 -4.24
N ASP A 78 -1.61 1.12 -3.50
CA ASP A 78 -1.46 1.57 -2.11
C ASP A 78 -1.83 0.41 -1.17
N TYR A 79 -0.83 -0.43 -0.89
CA TYR A 79 -1.00 -1.65 -0.10
C TYR A 79 -0.29 -1.62 1.25
N GLY A 80 0.84 -0.91 1.34
CA GLY A 80 1.74 -0.97 2.48
C GLY A 80 2.92 -1.93 2.28
N PHE A 81 2.73 -3.11 1.73
CA PHE A 81 3.79 -4.09 1.43
C PHE A 81 4.76 -4.29 2.61
N TRP A 82 4.24 -4.82 3.72
CA TRP A 82 4.94 -4.87 5.01
C TRP A 82 6.10 -5.86 5.10
N SER A 83 6.18 -6.83 4.20
CA SER A 83 7.22 -7.86 4.26
C SER A 83 8.02 -7.92 2.96
N ARG A 84 9.24 -8.44 3.09
CA ARG A 84 10.10 -8.71 1.93
C ARG A 84 9.41 -9.64 0.94
N GLU A 85 8.71 -10.66 1.44
CA GLU A 85 7.97 -11.60 0.61
C GLU A 85 6.87 -10.92 -0.19
N SER A 86 6.09 -10.04 0.45
CA SER A 86 5.01 -9.31 -0.25
C SER A 86 5.56 -8.38 -1.33
N ARG A 87 6.69 -7.74 -1.08
CA ARG A 87 7.35 -6.87 -2.06
C ARG A 87 7.90 -7.67 -3.25
N GLN A 88 8.56 -8.79 -2.98
CA GLN A 88 9.09 -9.65 -4.03
C GLN A 88 7.97 -10.18 -4.93
N LYS A 89 6.89 -10.66 -4.35
CA LYS A 89 5.70 -11.12 -5.08
C LYS A 89 5.09 -10.02 -5.93
N ALA A 90 4.99 -8.81 -5.37
CA ALA A 90 4.44 -7.67 -6.10
C ALA A 90 5.29 -7.33 -7.35
N VAL A 91 6.61 -7.33 -7.20
CA VAL A 91 7.52 -7.07 -8.33
C VAL A 91 7.39 -8.17 -9.38
N GLU A 92 7.34 -9.42 -8.99
CA GLU A 92 7.17 -10.55 -9.91
C GLU A 92 5.87 -10.45 -10.71
N ARG A 93 4.77 -10.08 -10.04
CA ARG A 93 3.48 -9.88 -10.71
C ARG A 93 3.51 -8.69 -11.67
N ALA A 94 4.07 -7.57 -11.24
CA ALA A 94 4.15 -6.36 -12.06
C ALA A 94 5.04 -6.56 -13.30
N LYS A 95 6.13 -7.30 -13.17
CA LYS A 95 7.06 -7.55 -14.30
C LYS A 95 6.42 -8.32 -15.45
N ILE A 96 5.34 -9.03 -15.20
CA ILE A 96 4.61 -9.74 -16.27
C ILE A 96 4.09 -8.76 -17.31
N PHE A 97 3.73 -7.54 -16.91
CA PHE A 97 3.12 -6.58 -17.82
C PHE A 97 3.79 -5.20 -17.84
N CYS A 98 4.82 -4.96 -17.01
CA CYS A 98 5.47 -3.66 -16.95
C CYS A 98 6.93 -3.77 -16.50
N ASP A 99 7.83 -3.02 -17.14
CA ASP A 99 9.24 -2.97 -16.77
C ASP A 99 9.57 -1.82 -15.83
N SER A 100 8.74 -0.78 -15.82
CA SER A 100 8.96 0.40 -14.98
C SER A 100 8.21 0.27 -13.65
N ILE A 101 8.92 -0.15 -12.62
CA ILE A 101 8.37 -0.43 -11.29
C ILE A 101 9.16 0.35 -10.24
N THR A 102 8.49 1.16 -9.45
CA THR A 102 9.10 1.98 -8.41
C THR A 102 8.37 1.79 -7.08
N PHE A 103 9.12 1.55 -6.01
CA PHE A 103 8.60 1.59 -4.65
C PHE A 103 8.66 3.01 -4.10
N HIS A 104 7.67 3.38 -3.33
CA HIS A 104 7.62 4.62 -2.58
C HIS A 104 7.50 4.25 -1.10
N GLN A 105 8.61 4.36 -0.37
CA GLN A 105 8.67 4.03 1.05
C GLN A 105 8.30 5.26 1.86
N VAL A 106 7.17 5.22 2.54
CA VAL A 106 6.67 6.32 3.37
C VAL A 106 6.93 6.00 4.83
N GLU A 107 7.70 6.85 5.49
CA GLU A 107 8.17 6.65 6.86
C GLU A 107 7.80 7.83 7.75
N CYS A 108 7.48 7.54 9.01
CA CYS A 108 7.47 8.52 10.09
C CYS A 108 7.74 7.76 11.40
N ASP A 109 8.05 8.50 12.46
CA ASP A 109 8.20 7.87 13.76
C ASP A 109 6.85 7.33 14.27
N PHE A 110 6.91 6.33 15.15
CA PHE A 110 5.70 5.66 15.63
C PHE A 110 4.81 6.58 16.47
N GLU A 111 5.38 7.52 17.20
CA GLU A 111 4.56 8.48 17.97
C GLU A 111 3.74 9.38 17.07
N THR A 112 4.33 9.85 15.96
CA THR A 112 3.61 10.61 14.95
C THR A 112 2.52 9.78 14.29
N ALA A 113 2.82 8.53 13.94
CA ALA A 113 1.86 7.60 13.36
C ALA A 113 0.69 7.34 14.31
N LYS A 114 0.96 7.09 15.58
CA LYS A 114 -0.07 6.89 16.61
C LYS A 114 -0.95 8.13 16.76
N LYS A 115 -0.34 9.32 16.79
CA LYS A 115 -1.08 10.57 16.89
C LYS A 115 -2.06 10.75 15.72
N ARG A 116 -1.59 10.51 14.51
CA ARG A 116 -2.42 10.60 13.31
C ARG A 116 -3.58 9.61 13.32
N LEU A 117 -3.33 8.39 13.78
CA LEU A 117 -4.37 7.37 13.91
C LEU A 117 -5.42 7.74 14.95
N ARG A 118 -4.99 8.28 16.11
CA ARG A 118 -5.92 8.77 17.14
C ARG A 118 -6.81 9.89 16.61
N GLU A 119 -6.25 10.85 15.90
CA GLU A 119 -6.99 11.96 15.30
C GLU A 119 -8.02 11.46 14.28
N ARG A 120 -7.64 10.49 13.44
CA ARG A 120 -8.52 9.90 12.43
C ARG A 120 -9.65 9.09 13.05
N ASP A 121 -9.38 8.35 14.11
CA ASP A 121 -10.32 7.40 14.72
C ASP A 121 -10.99 7.94 15.99
N ALA A 122 -11.15 9.27 16.10
CA ALA A 122 -11.81 9.96 17.20
C ALA A 122 -11.20 9.63 18.58
N GLY A 123 -9.87 9.55 18.66
CA GLY A 123 -9.14 9.26 19.90
C GLY A 123 -9.06 7.78 20.27
N LYS A 124 -9.59 6.91 19.45
CA LYS A 124 -9.62 5.47 19.72
C LYS A 124 -8.45 4.78 19.00
N LEU A 125 -7.36 4.55 19.72
CA LEU A 125 -6.25 3.75 19.21
C LEU A 125 -5.96 2.63 20.20
N ASP A 126 -5.97 1.40 19.72
CA ASP A 126 -5.46 0.25 20.50
C ASP A 126 -3.93 0.21 20.32
N GLU A 127 -3.21 0.79 21.29
CA GLU A 127 -1.75 0.86 21.25
C GLU A 127 -1.08 -0.51 21.29
N ALA A 128 -1.66 -1.46 22.03
CA ALA A 128 -1.13 -2.83 22.10
C ALA A 128 -1.22 -3.52 20.73
N ALA A 129 -2.35 -3.35 20.03
CA ALA A 129 -2.51 -3.89 18.69
C ALA A 129 -1.56 -3.21 17.70
N PHE A 130 -1.39 -1.89 17.80
CA PHE A 130 -0.43 -1.15 16.98
C PHE A 130 0.98 -1.68 17.16
N ASP A 131 1.43 -1.82 18.41
CA ASP A 131 2.79 -2.26 18.72
C ASP A 131 3.03 -3.70 18.25
N ALA A 132 2.03 -4.58 18.39
CA ALA A 132 2.11 -5.95 17.89
C ALA A 132 2.25 -6.01 16.36
N LEU A 133 1.51 -5.18 15.65
CA LEU A 133 1.60 -5.10 14.18
C LEU A 133 2.91 -4.45 13.72
N ALA A 134 3.41 -3.47 14.47
CA ALA A 134 4.68 -2.81 14.16
C ALA A 134 5.86 -3.79 14.17
N GLN A 135 5.82 -4.82 15.01
CA GLN A 135 6.84 -5.87 15.03
C GLN A 135 6.82 -6.74 13.76
N LYS A 136 5.72 -6.80 13.06
CA LYS A 136 5.58 -7.56 11.80
C LYS A 136 5.99 -6.76 10.58
N TYR A 137 6.13 -5.46 10.72
CA TYR A 137 6.50 -4.59 9.61
C TYR A 137 7.99 -4.65 9.36
N GLU A 138 8.36 -4.97 8.12
CA GLU A 138 9.75 -5.02 7.66
C GLU A 138 9.98 -3.88 6.66
N PRO A 139 10.68 -2.79 7.03
CA PRO A 139 11.04 -1.73 6.07
C PRO A 139 11.89 -2.28 4.93
N ILE A 140 11.87 -1.60 3.79
CA ILE A 140 12.70 -1.99 2.65
C ILE A 140 14.17 -1.97 3.05
N GLY A 141 14.85 -3.11 2.91
CA GLY A 141 16.27 -3.24 3.21
C GLY A 141 17.15 -2.83 2.03
N THR A 142 18.38 -2.44 2.33
CA THR A 142 19.35 -2.02 1.30
C THR A 142 19.77 -3.16 0.37
N ASP A 143 19.56 -4.40 0.79
CA ASP A 143 19.81 -5.59 -0.02
C ASP A 143 18.66 -5.95 -0.97
N GLU A 144 17.52 -5.33 -0.82
CA GLU A 144 16.41 -5.44 -1.77
C GLU A 144 16.70 -4.53 -2.97
N ARG A 145 16.90 -5.13 -4.12
CA ARG A 145 17.34 -4.40 -5.33
C ARG A 145 16.15 -3.84 -6.11
N PHE A 146 15.50 -2.85 -5.50
CA PHE A 146 14.37 -2.15 -6.11
C PHE A 146 14.72 -0.67 -6.31
N ASP A 147 14.06 -0.06 -7.26
CA ASP A 147 14.05 1.40 -7.36
C ASP A 147 13.13 1.93 -6.27
N VAL A 148 13.65 2.70 -5.33
CA VAL A 148 12.92 3.19 -4.16
C VAL A 148 13.07 4.69 -4.01
N ILE A 149 11.94 5.37 -3.78
CA ILE A 149 11.92 6.77 -3.39
C ILE A 149 11.43 6.81 -1.93
N TYR A 150 12.16 7.52 -1.08
CA TYR A 150 11.88 7.62 0.35
C TYR A 150 11.19 8.94 0.70
N TYR A 151 10.17 8.87 1.54
CA TYR A 151 9.43 10.01 2.07
C TYR A 151 9.45 9.93 3.60
N ARG A 152 9.83 11.01 4.27
CA ARG A 152 9.87 11.04 5.73
C ARG A 152 9.02 12.19 6.27
N ASN A 153 8.22 11.89 7.29
CA ASN A 153 7.44 12.87 8.05
C ASN A 153 6.55 13.78 7.18
N VAL A 154 5.90 13.18 6.22
CA VAL A 154 5.01 13.88 5.29
C VAL A 154 3.57 13.97 5.77
#